data_83d86fa78a5e7187631a9f964cc03165
#
_entry.id   83d86fa78a5e7187631a9f964cc03165
#
_cell.length_a   1.000
_cell.length_b   1.000
_cell.length_c   1.000
_cell.angle_alpha   90.00
_cell.angle_beta   90.00
_cell.angle_gamma   90.00
#
_symmetry.space_group_name_H-M   'P 1'
#
loop_
_entity.id
_entity.type
_entity.pdbx_description
1 polymer ?
#
loop_
_entity_poly.entity_id
_entity_poly.type
_entity_poly.pdbx_seq_one_letter_code
_entity_poly.pdbx_strand_id
1 'polypeptide(L)'
;MKRVLILDFGGQYNLLIARRVRECGVYCEIKSFRISPEEIRAFAPDALIFTGGPATVFDEGAPMVDPALFSMGIPVLGICYGMQLMTHLLGGQCRRAVTREYGKTELHHTGTSRLFAGVPETAVYWMSHGVEVEKLAPDFCITASSQGCRHAAIECEGRRLYGVQFHPEVMHTEYGTQILENFLYGICGFRREWTMSSYVDTAIAECREKIGDKRVLLALSGGVDSAVAAALLQKAVGSQLTCIFVDHGLLRLNEGDDVERVMKDEFHVDIRRINAQDRFLDKLAGVTEPESKRKIIGEEFIRVFEAEAKKIGKVHFLAQGTIYPDVVESGLGGESTVIKSHHNVGGLPEHVDFEEIIEPLRRLFKDEVRQLGLELGLPESLVWRQPFPGPGLAIRIIGEVTRSKLDILRQADAIFREEMALAGLDRTANQYFAALTNMRSVGVMGDERTYDYAVALRSVQTQDFMTATWSRLPWELLDKVSGRIVGEVPHVNRVLYDVTSKPPATVEWE
;
A
#
# COMPACT_ATOMS: atom_id res chain seq x y z
N MET A 1 14.69 -10.51 17.70
CA MET A 1 13.78 -9.34 17.68
C MET A 1 12.39 -9.80 18.13
N LYS A 2 11.78 -9.08 19.08
CA LYS A 2 10.40 -9.31 19.50
C LYS A 2 9.42 -9.02 18.36
N ARG A 3 8.28 -9.73 18.32
CA ARG A 3 7.31 -9.62 17.22
C ARG A 3 5.86 -9.73 17.68
N VAL A 4 4.97 -9.01 17.00
CA VAL A 4 3.52 -9.05 17.21
C VAL A 4 2.89 -9.93 16.14
N LEU A 5 1.94 -10.78 16.55
CA LEU A 5 1.07 -11.48 15.60
C LEU A 5 -0.31 -10.83 15.66
N ILE A 6 -0.78 -10.40 14.48
CA ILE A 6 -2.10 -9.80 14.30
C ILE A 6 -3.01 -10.87 13.69
N LEU A 7 -4.10 -11.20 14.37
CA LEU A 7 -5.10 -12.14 13.86
C LEU A 7 -6.21 -11.36 13.15
N ASP A 8 -6.39 -11.67 11.86
CA ASP A 8 -7.36 -11.03 10.99
C ASP A 8 -8.73 -11.75 11.04
N PHE A 9 -9.75 -11.01 11.44
CA PHE A 9 -11.14 -11.45 11.49
C PHE A 9 -12.00 -10.91 10.33
N GLY A 10 -11.35 -10.47 9.23
CA GLY A 10 -12.02 -9.95 8.03
C GLY A 10 -12.39 -8.46 8.12
N GLY A 11 -11.82 -7.73 9.05
CA GLY A 11 -12.04 -6.29 9.20
C GLY A 11 -11.35 -5.47 8.13
N GLN A 12 -11.87 -4.26 7.86
CA GLN A 12 -11.30 -3.35 6.86
C GLN A 12 -9.96 -2.71 7.30
N TYR A 13 -9.65 -2.72 8.59
CA TYR A 13 -8.51 -1.99 9.17
C TYR A 13 -7.33 -2.89 9.57
N ASN A 14 -7.31 -4.16 9.15
CA ASN A 14 -6.24 -5.10 9.51
C ASN A 14 -4.85 -4.61 9.07
N LEU A 15 -4.71 -4.19 7.81
CA LEU A 15 -3.47 -3.60 7.28
C LEU A 15 -3.11 -2.28 7.99
N LEU A 16 -4.11 -1.48 8.36
CA LEU A 16 -3.88 -0.23 9.08
C LEU A 16 -3.35 -0.48 10.49
N ILE A 17 -3.88 -1.50 11.21
CA ILE A 17 -3.35 -1.91 12.51
C ILE A 17 -1.88 -2.32 12.38
N ALA A 18 -1.56 -3.17 11.40
CA ALA A 18 -0.19 -3.60 11.17
C ALA A 18 0.74 -2.43 10.87
N ARG A 19 0.30 -1.50 10.03
CA ARG A 19 1.04 -0.28 9.70
C ARG A 19 1.31 0.56 10.95
N ARG A 20 0.31 0.79 11.82
CA ARG A 20 0.49 1.52 13.08
C ARG A 20 1.49 0.85 14.03
N VAL A 21 1.44 -0.48 14.14
CA VAL A 21 2.44 -1.25 14.93
C VAL A 21 3.85 -1.05 14.36
N ARG A 22 4.01 -1.06 13.02
CA ARG A 22 5.29 -0.82 12.35
C ARG A 22 5.78 0.62 12.52
N GLU A 23 4.91 1.61 12.45
CA GLU A 23 5.22 3.02 12.74
C GLU A 23 5.72 3.21 14.18
N CYS A 24 5.28 2.36 15.12
CA CYS A 24 5.87 2.26 16.47
C CYS A 24 7.24 1.55 16.49
N GLY A 25 7.85 1.21 15.36
CA GLY A 25 9.15 0.53 15.30
C GLY A 25 9.13 -0.91 15.83
N VAL A 26 8.00 -1.61 15.72
CA VAL A 26 7.78 -2.98 16.15
C VAL A 26 7.39 -3.86 14.96
N TYR A 27 8.09 -4.98 14.79
CA TYR A 27 7.76 -5.95 13.74
C TYR A 27 6.45 -6.66 14.03
N CYS A 28 5.59 -6.79 13.00
CA CYS A 28 4.36 -7.56 13.09
C CYS A 28 4.07 -8.31 11.80
N GLU A 29 3.28 -9.39 11.90
CA GLU A 29 2.70 -10.13 10.79
C GLU A 29 1.20 -10.30 10.99
N ILE A 30 0.45 -10.29 9.88
CA ILE A 30 -0.97 -10.62 9.86
C ILE A 30 -1.13 -12.09 9.46
N LYS A 31 -1.96 -12.82 10.21
CA LYS A 31 -2.39 -14.18 9.88
C LYS A 31 -3.89 -14.31 10.04
N SER A 32 -4.49 -15.25 9.31
CA SER A 32 -5.90 -15.59 9.49
C SER A 32 -6.18 -16.01 10.93
N PHE A 33 -7.36 -15.68 11.45
CA PHE A 33 -7.85 -16.17 12.74
C PHE A 33 -7.89 -17.70 12.84
N ARG A 34 -7.85 -18.41 11.72
CA ARG A 34 -7.84 -19.89 11.65
C ARG A 34 -6.49 -20.52 11.99
N ILE A 35 -5.48 -19.70 12.25
CA ILE A 35 -4.16 -20.19 12.66
C ILE A 35 -4.29 -21.06 13.94
N SER A 36 -3.67 -22.23 13.94
CA SER A 36 -3.72 -23.13 15.07
C SER A 36 -2.85 -22.66 16.24
N PRO A 37 -3.15 -23.07 17.47
CA PRO A 37 -2.29 -22.80 18.63
C PRO A 37 -0.84 -23.29 18.45
N GLU A 38 -0.64 -24.38 17.70
CA GLU A 38 0.68 -24.94 17.38
C GLU A 38 1.46 -24.00 16.47
N GLU A 39 0.82 -23.49 15.44
CA GLU A 39 1.44 -22.51 14.52
C GLU A 39 1.76 -21.20 15.23
N ILE A 40 0.91 -20.75 16.18
CA ILE A 40 1.20 -19.56 17.01
C ILE A 40 2.42 -19.83 17.91
N ARG A 41 2.51 -21.02 18.54
CA ARG A 41 3.72 -21.38 19.32
C ARG A 41 4.96 -21.43 18.45
N ALA A 42 4.86 -21.96 17.24
CA ALA A 42 5.97 -22.00 16.28
C ALA A 42 6.38 -20.59 15.81
N PHE A 43 5.42 -19.70 15.62
CA PHE A 43 5.68 -18.30 15.33
C PHE A 43 6.32 -17.58 16.53
N ALA A 44 6.03 -18.02 17.77
CA ALA A 44 6.52 -17.46 19.03
C ALA A 44 6.32 -15.92 19.13
N PRO A 45 5.08 -15.40 19.07
CA PRO A 45 4.84 -13.97 19.22
C PRO A 45 5.01 -13.52 20.68
N ASP A 46 5.48 -12.30 20.87
CA ASP A 46 5.56 -11.64 22.17
C ASP A 46 4.28 -10.91 22.55
N ALA A 47 3.38 -10.66 21.58
CA ALA A 47 2.04 -10.13 21.78
C ALA A 47 1.10 -10.55 20.64
N LEU A 48 -0.20 -10.58 20.93
CA LEU A 48 -1.28 -10.78 19.97
C LEU A 48 -2.14 -9.52 19.86
N ILE A 49 -2.57 -9.19 18.64
CA ILE A 49 -3.61 -8.19 18.40
C ILE A 49 -4.73 -8.87 17.61
N PHE A 50 -5.95 -8.80 18.12
CA PHE A 50 -7.14 -9.28 17.42
C PHE A 50 -7.82 -8.10 16.76
N THR A 51 -8.04 -8.16 15.44
CA THR A 51 -8.62 -7.06 14.67
C THR A 51 -10.12 -6.92 14.89
N GLY A 52 -10.71 -5.86 14.36
CA GLY A 52 -12.14 -5.80 14.11
C GLY A 52 -12.59 -6.80 13.05
N GLY A 53 -13.89 -6.96 12.89
CA GLY A 53 -14.48 -7.83 11.89
C GLY A 53 -15.95 -7.48 11.64
N PRO A 54 -16.52 -7.89 10.48
CA PRO A 54 -17.91 -7.59 10.11
C PRO A 54 -18.93 -8.50 10.80
N ALA A 55 -18.50 -9.63 11.35
CA ALA A 55 -19.36 -10.62 11.99
C ALA A 55 -19.77 -10.20 13.41
N THR A 56 -20.75 -10.89 13.97
CA THR A 56 -21.10 -10.83 15.39
C THR A 56 -20.72 -12.13 16.08
N VAL A 57 -20.21 -12.05 17.32
CA VAL A 57 -19.68 -13.22 18.05
C VAL A 57 -20.72 -14.31 18.38
N PHE A 58 -22.01 -14.03 18.20
CA PHE A 58 -23.09 -14.97 18.44
C PHE A 58 -23.78 -15.44 17.14
N ASP A 59 -23.31 -15.03 15.97
CA ASP A 59 -23.82 -15.53 14.70
C ASP A 59 -23.25 -16.93 14.42
N GLU A 60 -24.05 -17.77 13.74
CA GLU A 60 -23.59 -19.07 13.28
C GLU A 60 -22.43 -18.90 12.26
N GLY A 61 -21.33 -19.60 12.50
CA GLY A 61 -20.14 -19.50 11.65
C GLY A 61 -19.27 -18.25 11.88
N ALA A 62 -19.50 -17.50 12.98
CA ALA A 62 -18.66 -16.37 13.35
C ALA A 62 -17.17 -16.78 13.46
N PRO A 63 -16.23 -15.91 13.05
CA PRO A 63 -14.81 -16.17 13.17
C PRO A 63 -14.39 -16.36 14.64
N MET A 64 -13.98 -17.57 15.02
CA MET A 64 -13.58 -17.93 16.39
C MET A 64 -12.13 -18.36 16.43
N VAL A 65 -11.50 -18.18 17.58
CA VAL A 65 -10.17 -18.75 17.88
C VAL A 65 -10.28 -19.80 18.96
N ASP A 66 -9.27 -20.65 19.07
CA ASP A 66 -9.17 -21.59 20.18
C ASP A 66 -9.01 -20.84 21.51
N PRO A 67 -9.89 -21.05 22.52
CA PRO A 67 -9.76 -20.40 23.84
C PRO A 67 -8.43 -20.66 24.54
N ALA A 68 -7.70 -21.73 24.19
CA ALA A 68 -6.37 -22.03 24.72
C ALA A 68 -5.37 -20.88 24.47
N LEU A 69 -5.58 -20.02 23.47
CA LEU A 69 -4.78 -18.84 23.19
C LEU A 69 -4.68 -17.91 24.41
N PHE A 70 -5.77 -17.72 25.13
CA PHE A 70 -5.79 -16.84 26.31
C PHE A 70 -5.07 -17.44 27.53
N SER A 71 -4.64 -18.70 27.45
CA SER A 71 -3.86 -19.40 28.49
C SER A 71 -2.37 -19.50 28.16
N MET A 72 -1.94 -19.01 27.00
CA MET A 72 -0.51 -19.06 26.59
C MET A 72 0.37 -18.06 27.33
N GLY A 73 -0.19 -17.14 28.12
CA GLY A 73 0.56 -16.11 28.83
C GLY A 73 1.09 -14.99 27.92
N ILE A 74 0.60 -14.93 26.67
CA ILE A 74 0.93 -13.90 25.69
C ILE A 74 -0.03 -12.72 25.89
N PRO A 75 0.45 -11.45 26.00
CA PRO A 75 -0.43 -10.29 26.06
C PRO A 75 -1.34 -10.20 24.83
N VAL A 76 -2.62 -9.86 25.03
CA VAL A 76 -3.61 -9.73 23.95
C VAL A 76 -4.26 -8.35 23.99
N LEU A 77 -4.34 -7.68 22.85
CA LEU A 77 -5.18 -6.51 22.62
C LEU A 77 -6.30 -6.87 21.63
N GLY A 78 -7.54 -6.90 22.09
CA GLY A 78 -8.71 -7.07 21.23
C GLY A 78 -9.28 -5.72 20.79
N ILE A 79 -9.44 -5.49 19.50
CA ILE A 79 -10.01 -4.27 18.92
C ILE A 79 -11.38 -4.59 18.36
N CYS A 80 -12.42 -3.87 18.78
CA CYS A 80 -13.80 -3.98 18.31
C CYS A 80 -14.30 -5.44 18.39
N TYR A 81 -14.42 -6.16 17.27
CA TYR A 81 -14.76 -7.58 17.24
C TYR A 81 -13.82 -8.42 18.12
N GLY A 82 -12.51 -8.14 18.07
CA GLY A 82 -11.52 -8.85 18.89
C GLY A 82 -11.77 -8.74 20.40
N MET A 83 -12.23 -7.58 20.89
CA MET A 83 -12.65 -7.40 22.28
C MET A 83 -13.91 -8.22 22.60
N GLN A 84 -14.90 -8.18 21.71
CA GLN A 84 -16.15 -8.92 21.88
C GLN A 84 -15.92 -10.44 21.87
N LEU A 85 -15.06 -10.93 20.96
CA LEU A 85 -14.65 -12.32 20.88
C LEU A 85 -13.96 -12.80 22.15
N MET A 86 -12.98 -12.04 22.64
CA MET A 86 -12.28 -12.33 23.89
C MET A 86 -13.26 -12.41 25.05
N THR A 87 -14.19 -11.44 25.17
CA THR A 87 -15.22 -11.44 26.20
C THR A 87 -16.12 -12.67 26.11
N HIS A 88 -16.61 -13.00 24.91
CA HIS A 88 -17.49 -14.15 24.68
C HIS A 88 -16.83 -15.47 25.04
N LEU A 89 -15.61 -15.71 24.56
CA LEU A 89 -14.87 -16.96 24.80
C LEU A 89 -14.45 -17.15 26.27
N LEU A 90 -14.33 -16.07 27.03
CA LEU A 90 -13.96 -16.12 28.44
C LEU A 90 -15.15 -16.09 29.40
N GLY A 91 -16.38 -16.26 28.88
CA GLY A 91 -17.60 -16.42 29.70
C GLY A 91 -18.35 -15.13 30.01
N GLY A 92 -18.04 -14.05 29.32
CA GLY A 92 -18.85 -12.84 29.29
C GLY A 92 -19.98 -12.95 28.25
N GLN A 93 -20.74 -11.88 28.06
CA GLN A 93 -21.89 -11.83 27.14
C GLN A 93 -21.81 -10.58 26.29
N CYS A 94 -22.11 -10.73 24.99
CA CYS A 94 -22.27 -9.65 24.04
C CYS A 94 -23.73 -9.62 23.55
N ARG A 95 -24.19 -8.42 23.18
CA ARG A 95 -25.53 -8.22 22.61
C ARG A 95 -25.49 -7.19 21.48
N ARG A 96 -26.56 -7.11 20.71
CA ARG A 96 -26.77 -5.99 19.81
C ARG A 96 -26.92 -4.70 20.62
N ALA A 97 -26.15 -3.68 20.27
CA ALA A 97 -26.18 -2.40 20.96
C ALA A 97 -27.56 -1.74 20.86
N VAL A 98 -28.03 -1.17 21.96
CA VAL A 98 -29.26 -0.37 21.97
C VAL A 98 -29.04 0.92 21.17
N THR A 99 -27.91 1.54 21.38
CA THR A 99 -27.43 2.71 20.62
C THR A 99 -26.20 2.29 19.84
N ARG A 100 -26.30 2.33 18.51
CA ARG A 100 -25.13 2.08 17.65
C ARG A 100 -24.26 3.32 17.62
N GLU A 101 -22.95 3.13 17.67
CA GLU A 101 -21.99 4.25 17.59
C GLU A 101 -21.17 4.11 16.33
N TYR A 102 -21.24 5.14 15.45
CA TYR A 102 -20.48 5.25 14.23
C TYR A 102 -19.88 6.66 14.13
N GLY A 103 -18.55 6.75 14.01
CA GLY A 103 -17.83 8.01 13.89
C GLY A 103 -17.18 8.46 15.19
N LYS A 104 -16.99 9.78 15.32
CA LYS A 104 -16.31 10.40 16.45
C LYS A 104 -17.21 10.36 17.71
N THR A 105 -16.69 9.75 18.77
CA THR A 105 -17.37 9.59 20.05
C THR A 105 -16.44 10.00 21.18
N GLU A 106 -16.92 10.78 22.12
CA GLU A 106 -16.19 11.14 23.33
C GLU A 106 -16.24 9.97 24.32
N LEU A 107 -15.07 9.55 24.81
CA LEU A 107 -14.92 8.52 25.82
C LEU A 107 -14.28 9.11 27.10
N HIS A 108 -14.69 8.55 28.24
CA HIS A 108 -14.07 8.79 29.53
C HIS A 108 -13.38 7.53 30.03
N HIS A 109 -12.10 7.60 30.39
CA HIS A 109 -11.39 6.49 31.00
C HIS A 109 -11.10 6.73 32.48
N THR A 110 -10.90 5.66 33.23
CA THR A 110 -10.76 5.69 34.68
C THR A 110 -9.41 6.21 35.18
N GLY A 111 -8.44 6.43 34.28
CA GLY A 111 -7.07 6.86 34.64
C GLY A 111 -6.19 5.80 35.29
N THR A 112 -6.70 4.62 35.59
CA THR A 112 -5.98 3.56 36.31
C THR A 112 -5.33 2.53 35.40
N SER A 113 -5.79 2.40 34.15
CA SER A 113 -5.28 1.44 33.19
C SER A 113 -3.95 1.88 32.59
N ARG A 114 -3.00 0.94 32.50
CA ARG A 114 -1.73 1.16 31.79
C ARG A 114 -1.92 1.44 30.31
N LEU A 115 -3.02 0.95 29.73
CA LEU A 115 -3.35 1.19 28.31
C LEU A 115 -3.61 2.68 28.03
N PHE A 116 -4.13 3.42 29.00
CA PHE A 116 -4.42 4.86 28.90
C PHE A 116 -3.38 5.77 29.57
N ALA A 117 -2.18 5.25 29.86
CA ALA A 117 -1.14 6.06 30.49
C ALA A 117 -0.78 7.29 29.63
N GLY A 118 -0.85 8.48 30.23
CA GLY A 118 -0.56 9.75 29.55
C GLY A 118 -1.63 10.24 28.57
N VAL A 119 -2.76 9.54 28.47
CA VAL A 119 -3.93 9.98 27.70
C VAL A 119 -4.82 10.85 28.60
N PRO A 120 -5.41 11.98 28.14
CA PRO A 120 -6.41 12.75 28.90
C PRO A 120 -7.62 11.90 29.27
N GLU A 121 -8.18 12.09 30.47
CA GLU A 121 -9.36 11.34 30.96
C GLU A 121 -10.54 11.35 29.99
N THR A 122 -10.65 12.40 29.18
CA THR A 122 -11.68 12.53 28.14
C THR A 122 -11.00 12.86 26.82
N ALA A 123 -11.33 12.11 25.77
CA ALA A 123 -10.81 12.33 24.42
C ALA A 123 -11.78 11.73 23.38
N VAL A 124 -11.56 12.09 22.12
CA VAL A 124 -12.39 11.64 20.98
C VAL A 124 -11.79 10.43 20.32
N TYR A 125 -12.62 9.41 20.14
CA TYR A 125 -12.26 8.13 19.53
C TYR A 125 -13.19 7.75 18.39
N TRP A 126 -12.71 6.95 17.46
CA TRP A 126 -13.51 6.46 16.36
C TRP A 126 -14.23 5.16 16.73
N MET A 127 -15.55 5.23 16.82
CA MET A 127 -16.41 4.08 17.02
C MET A 127 -16.97 3.57 15.70
N SER A 128 -17.13 2.26 15.57
CA SER A 128 -17.77 1.61 14.43
C SER A 128 -18.35 0.28 14.85
N HIS A 129 -19.43 0.31 15.64
CA HIS A 129 -20.03 -0.94 16.15
C HIS A 129 -21.55 -0.91 16.29
N GLY A 130 -22.15 -2.07 16.08
CA GLY A 130 -23.57 -2.37 16.35
C GLY A 130 -23.77 -3.49 17.38
N VAL A 131 -22.67 -3.99 17.96
CA VAL A 131 -22.62 -5.00 19.03
C VAL A 131 -21.79 -4.43 20.17
N GLU A 132 -22.19 -4.70 21.40
CA GLU A 132 -21.51 -4.26 22.62
C GLU A 132 -21.33 -5.41 23.60
N VAL A 133 -20.37 -5.30 24.49
CA VAL A 133 -20.25 -6.17 25.67
C VAL A 133 -21.37 -5.80 26.64
N GLU A 134 -22.24 -6.77 26.99
CA GLU A 134 -23.30 -6.62 27.97
C GLU A 134 -22.81 -6.98 29.36
N LYS A 135 -22.12 -8.13 29.47
CA LYS A 135 -21.58 -8.65 30.74
C LYS A 135 -20.12 -8.98 30.56
N LEU A 136 -19.31 -8.46 31.46
CA LEU A 136 -17.86 -8.76 31.49
C LEU A 136 -17.62 -10.25 31.74
N ALA A 137 -16.53 -10.76 31.16
CA ALA A 137 -15.95 -12.03 31.57
C ALA A 137 -15.40 -11.92 33.02
N PRO A 138 -15.25 -13.04 33.73
CA PRO A 138 -14.65 -13.05 35.05
C PRO A 138 -13.28 -12.37 35.07
N ASP A 139 -12.98 -11.66 36.15
CA ASP A 139 -11.72 -10.94 36.40
C ASP A 139 -11.44 -9.72 35.50
N PHE A 140 -12.38 -9.38 34.59
CA PHE A 140 -12.28 -8.15 33.81
C PHE A 140 -12.90 -6.95 34.55
N CYS A 141 -12.28 -5.78 34.36
CA CYS A 141 -12.82 -4.50 34.81
C CYS A 141 -13.02 -3.54 33.63
N ILE A 142 -13.89 -2.53 33.83
CA ILE A 142 -14.13 -1.45 32.87
C ILE A 142 -13.02 -0.41 33.04
N THR A 143 -12.42 0.01 31.95
CA THR A 143 -11.39 1.05 31.95
C THR A 143 -11.77 2.30 31.16
N ALA A 144 -12.73 2.21 30.23
CA ALA A 144 -13.34 3.36 29.59
C ALA A 144 -14.81 3.12 29.24
N SER A 145 -15.56 4.22 29.13
CA SER A 145 -16.98 4.24 28.73
C SER A 145 -17.29 5.45 27.86
N SER A 146 -18.35 5.35 27.04
CA SER A 146 -19.01 6.47 26.36
C SER A 146 -20.46 6.60 26.85
N GLN A 147 -21.18 7.59 26.33
CA GLN A 147 -22.60 7.74 26.61
C GLN A 147 -23.42 6.54 26.09
N GLY A 148 -23.05 5.96 24.94
CA GLY A 148 -23.75 4.85 24.30
C GLY A 148 -23.15 3.48 24.59
N CYS A 149 -21.88 3.40 25.04
CA CYS A 149 -21.17 2.13 25.29
C CYS A 149 -20.52 2.13 26.68
N ARG A 150 -21.15 1.42 27.62
CA ARG A 150 -20.64 1.31 28.99
C ARG A 150 -19.26 0.60 29.06
N HIS A 151 -19.01 -0.36 28.19
CA HIS A 151 -17.81 -1.16 28.16
C HIS A 151 -16.97 -0.81 26.92
N ALA A 152 -16.60 0.49 26.79
CA ALA A 152 -15.82 0.97 25.65
C ALA A 152 -14.36 0.52 25.70
N ALA A 153 -13.81 0.24 26.90
CA ALA A 153 -12.57 -0.49 27.09
C ALA A 153 -12.63 -1.34 28.37
N ILE A 154 -12.00 -2.50 28.31
CA ILE A 154 -11.97 -3.50 29.38
C ILE A 154 -10.56 -4.10 29.52
N GLU A 155 -10.21 -4.54 30.71
CA GLU A 155 -8.94 -5.23 30.93
C GLU A 155 -9.01 -6.31 32.01
N CYS A 156 -8.13 -7.29 31.90
CA CYS A 156 -7.75 -8.23 32.95
C CYS A 156 -6.22 -8.18 33.10
N GLU A 157 -5.73 -7.24 33.92
CA GLU A 157 -4.30 -6.94 34.06
C GLU A 157 -3.48 -8.17 34.47
N GLY A 158 -4.01 -8.99 35.39
CA GLY A 158 -3.35 -10.21 35.86
C GLY A 158 -3.08 -11.24 34.76
N ARG A 159 -3.86 -11.22 33.68
CA ARG A 159 -3.70 -12.07 32.50
C ARG A 159 -3.13 -11.33 31.30
N ARG A 160 -2.89 -10.03 31.41
CA ARG A 160 -2.46 -9.12 30.33
C ARG A 160 -3.39 -9.17 29.12
N LEU A 161 -4.70 -9.15 29.37
CA LEU A 161 -5.74 -9.13 28.35
C LEU A 161 -6.43 -7.76 28.37
N TYR A 162 -6.42 -7.12 27.22
CA TYR A 162 -6.96 -5.76 27.01
C TYR A 162 -7.92 -5.75 25.85
N GLY A 163 -9.01 -4.99 25.96
CA GLY A 163 -9.98 -4.86 24.89
C GLY A 163 -10.46 -3.42 24.75
N VAL A 164 -10.59 -2.96 23.52
CA VAL A 164 -11.14 -1.65 23.17
C VAL A 164 -12.23 -1.81 22.11
N GLN A 165 -13.36 -1.12 22.29
CA GLN A 165 -14.47 -1.15 21.32
C GLN A 165 -14.21 -0.20 20.15
N PHE A 166 -13.46 0.86 20.39
CA PHE A 166 -13.04 1.83 19.38
C PHE A 166 -11.83 1.35 18.57
N HIS A 167 -11.52 2.09 17.52
CA HIS A 167 -10.41 1.79 16.61
C HIS A 167 -9.22 2.72 16.88
N PRO A 168 -8.19 2.30 17.63
CA PRO A 168 -7.00 3.09 17.91
C PRO A 168 -6.14 3.34 16.66
N GLU A 169 -6.25 2.50 15.65
CA GLU A 169 -5.50 2.57 14.40
C GLU A 169 -5.96 3.69 13.47
N VAL A 170 -7.20 4.16 13.63
CA VAL A 170 -7.82 5.15 12.74
C VAL A 170 -7.39 6.58 13.13
N MET A 171 -7.05 7.41 12.15
CA MET A 171 -6.57 8.80 12.35
C MET A 171 -7.55 9.71 13.13
N HIS A 172 -8.84 9.38 13.15
CA HIS A 172 -9.85 10.16 13.87
C HIS A 172 -9.90 9.84 15.38
N THR A 173 -9.13 8.85 15.82
CA THR A 173 -8.88 8.58 17.25
C THR A 173 -7.69 9.43 17.71
N GLU A 174 -7.94 10.42 18.57
CA GLU A 174 -6.95 11.45 18.93
C GLU A 174 -5.66 10.89 19.54
N TYR A 175 -5.76 9.89 20.41
CA TYR A 175 -4.60 9.29 21.11
C TYR A 175 -4.36 7.83 20.73
N GLY A 176 -4.79 7.42 19.52
CA GLY A 176 -4.71 6.04 19.10
C GLY A 176 -3.28 5.49 19.08
N THR A 177 -2.33 6.27 18.58
CA THR A 177 -0.90 5.90 18.58
C THR A 177 -0.37 5.73 20.00
N GLN A 178 -0.72 6.64 20.94
CA GLN A 178 -0.30 6.54 22.34
C GLN A 178 -0.82 5.26 23.00
N ILE A 179 -2.07 4.88 22.73
CA ILE A 179 -2.67 3.64 23.24
C ILE A 179 -1.92 2.41 22.71
N LEU A 180 -1.60 2.39 21.41
CA LEU A 180 -0.80 1.31 20.82
C LEU A 180 0.63 1.27 21.41
N GLU A 181 1.28 2.40 21.59
CA GLU A 181 2.59 2.49 22.26
C GLU A 181 2.53 2.02 23.71
N ASN A 182 1.49 2.38 24.45
CA ASN A 182 1.29 1.90 25.82
C ASN A 182 1.14 0.38 25.87
N PHE A 183 0.38 -0.21 24.93
CA PHE A 183 0.30 -1.65 24.81
C PHE A 183 1.67 -2.27 24.47
N LEU A 184 2.31 -1.79 23.42
CA LEU A 184 3.55 -2.36 22.90
C LEU A 184 4.72 -2.18 23.88
N TYR A 185 4.97 -0.96 24.34
CA TYR A 185 6.14 -0.68 25.18
C TYR A 185 5.83 -0.85 26.66
N GLY A 186 4.71 -0.26 27.13
CA GLY A 186 4.34 -0.23 28.54
C GLY A 186 3.95 -1.61 29.05
N ILE A 187 3.14 -2.37 28.31
CA ILE A 187 2.58 -3.66 28.74
C ILE A 187 3.43 -4.84 28.25
N CYS A 188 3.80 -4.86 26.95
CA CYS A 188 4.52 -5.99 26.35
C CYS A 188 6.03 -5.86 26.42
N GLY A 189 6.57 -4.66 26.74
CA GLY A 189 8.01 -4.43 26.86
C GLY A 189 8.77 -4.55 25.54
N PHE A 190 8.14 -4.15 24.44
CA PHE A 190 8.83 -3.98 23.16
C PHE A 190 9.79 -2.80 23.21
N ARG A 191 10.70 -2.75 22.23
CA ARG A 191 11.57 -1.61 21.93
C ARG A 191 11.45 -1.28 20.46
N ARG A 192 11.83 -0.06 20.06
CA ARG A 192 11.89 0.36 18.68
C ARG A 192 13.10 -0.28 17.98
N GLU A 193 12.96 -1.55 17.59
CA GLU A 193 14.03 -2.34 16.95
C GLU A 193 13.81 -2.54 15.46
N TRP A 194 12.57 -2.36 14.99
CA TRP A 194 12.24 -2.43 13.57
C TRP A 194 12.57 -1.10 12.90
N THR A 195 13.73 -1.04 12.25
CA THR A 195 14.22 0.12 11.49
C THR A 195 14.70 -0.33 10.13
N MET A 196 14.65 0.54 9.13
CA MET A 196 15.09 0.17 7.78
C MET A 196 16.59 -0.08 7.72
N SER A 197 17.38 0.62 8.51
CA SER A 197 18.82 0.36 8.63
C SER A 197 19.12 -1.08 9.09
N SER A 198 18.45 -1.55 10.16
CA SER A 198 18.62 -2.94 10.62
C SER A 198 18.05 -3.96 9.62
N TYR A 199 17.02 -3.58 8.87
CA TYR A 199 16.43 -4.43 7.84
C TYR A 199 17.38 -4.64 6.65
N VAL A 200 18.11 -3.61 6.21
CA VAL A 200 19.08 -3.70 5.10
C VAL A 200 20.05 -4.85 5.33
N ASP A 201 20.70 -4.86 6.50
CA ASP A 201 21.72 -5.87 6.81
C ASP A 201 21.13 -7.28 6.85
N THR A 202 19.96 -7.43 7.47
CA THR A 202 19.25 -8.71 7.57
C THR A 202 18.83 -9.21 6.19
N ALA A 203 18.21 -8.35 5.36
CA ALA A 203 17.74 -8.73 4.04
C ALA A 203 18.88 -9.05 3.08
N ILE A 204 20.01 -8.34 3.16
CA ILE A 204 21.21 -8.65 2.39
C ILE A 204 21.74 -10.04 2.78
N ALA A 205 21.83 -10.34 4.08
CA ALA A 205 22.31 -11.64 4.56
C ALA A 205 21.39 -12.78 4.11
N GLU A 206 20.07 -12.63 4.28
CA GLU A 206 19.07 -13.62 3.82
C GLU A 206 19.15 -13.85 2.30
N CYS A 207 19.29 -12.78 1.51
CA CYS A 207 19.43 -12.90 0.06
C CYS A 207 20.73 -13.62 -0.32
N ARG A 208 21.86 -13.32 0.32
CA ARG A 208 23.14 -13.98 0.06
C ARG A 208 23.10 -15.46 0.39
N GLU A 209 22.53 -15.81 1.54
CA GLU A 209 22.40 -17.20 1.96
C GLU A 209 21.54 -18.00 0.98
N LYS A 210 20.40 -17.43 0.57
CA LYS A 210 19.45 -18.10 -0.32
C LYS A 210 19.97 -18.23 -1.76
N ILE A 211 20.63 -17.21 -2.28
CA ILE A 211 21.09 -17.16 -3.67
C ILE A 211 22.39 -17.92 -3.85
N GLY A 212 23.31 -17.84 -2.89
CA GLY A 212 24.63 -18.45 -2.98
C GLY A 212 25.41 -17.92 -4.18
N ASP A 213 25.88 -18.82 -5.05
CA ASP A 213 26.64 -18.53 -6.26
C ASP A 213 25.77 -18.47 -7.54
N LYS A 214 24.45 -18.56 -7.39
CA LYS A 214 23.50 -18.65 -8.49
C LYS A 214 23.14 -17.26 -9.06
N ARG A 215 22.58 -17.26 -10.28
CA ARG A 215 22.18 -16.02 -10.98
C ARG A 215 20.73 -15.67 -10.71
N VAL A 216 20.48 -14.35 -10.58
CA VAL A 216 19.16 -13.76 -10.33
C VAL A 216 18.78 -12.84 -11.50
N LEU A 217 17.54 -12.93 -11.94
CA LEU A 217 16.94 -12.05 -12.91
C LEU A 217 15.86 -11.21 -12.24
N LEU A 218 15.85 -9.91 -12.49
CA LEU A 218 14.82 -9.00 -12.00
C LEU A 218 14.15 -8.27 -13.17
N ALA A 219 12.82 -8.26 -13.20
CA ALA A 219 12.05 -7.37 -14.07
C ALA A 219 12.00 -5.96 -13.45
N LEU A 220 12.75 -5.02 -14.04
CA LEU A 220 12.76 -3.63 -13.61
C LEU A 220 11.63 -2.88 -14.31
N SER A 221 10.56 -2.60 -13.58
CA SER A 221 9.37 -1.91 -14.13
C SER A 221 9.50 -0.38 -14.20
N GLY A 222 10.58 0.18 -13.63
CA GLY A 222 10.73 1.62 -13.43
C GLY A 222 10.01 2.15 -12.19
N GLY A 223 9.21 1.34 -11.49
CA GLY A 223 8.61 1.69 -10.21
C GLY A 223 9.61 1.67 -9.05
N VAL A 224 9.27 2.36 -7.93
CA VAL A 224 10.14 2.43 -6.75
C VAL A 224 10.44 1.04 -6.17
N ASP A 225 9.47 0.12 -6.15
CA ASP A 225 9.64 -1.19 -5.53
C ASP A 225 10.68 -2.03 -6.28
N SER A 226 10.58 -2.11 -7.61
CA SER A 226 11.56 -2.82 -8.44
C SER A 226 12.95 -2.17 -8.37
N ALA A 227 13.02 -0.84 -8.24
CA ALA A 227 14.28 -0.10 -8.10
C ALA A 227 14.94 -0.38 -6.74
N VAL A 228 14.16 -0.38 -5.64
CA VAL A 228 14.66 -0.72 -4.30
C VAL A 228 15.08 -2.19 -4.23
N ALA A 229 14.31 -3.10 -4.82
CA ALA A 229 14.69 -4.52 -4.93
C ALA A 229 16.01 -4.70 -5.70
N ALA A 230 16.19 -3.98 -6.83
CA ALA A 230 17.42 -4.01 -7.59
C ALA A 230 18.62 -3.51 -6.79
N ALA A 231 18.48 -2.37 -6.11
CA ALA A 231 19.55 -1.79 -5.28
C ALA A 231 19.94 -2.71 -4.10
N LEU A 232 18.95 -3.33 -3.44
CA LEU A 232 19.18 -4.29 -2.37
C LEU A 232 19.90 -5.54 -2.86
N LEU A 233 19.42 -6.14 -3.95
CA LEU A 233 20.02 -7.34 -4.55
C LEU A 233 21.41 -7.05 -5.10
N GLN A 234 21.64 -5.88 -5.68
CA GLN A 234 22.98 -5.46 -6.13
C GLN A 234 23.97 -5.45 -4.96
N LYS A 235 23.59 -4.90 -3.80
CA LYS A 235 24.41 -4.96 -2.58
C LYS A 235 24.59 -6.38 -2.03
N ALA A 236 23.59 -7.25 -2.22
CA ALA A 236 23.64 -8.63 -1.74
C ALA A 236 24.54 -9.51 -2.60
N VAL A 237 24.35 -9.53 -3.92
CA VAL A 237 24.94 -10.54 -4.81
C VAL A 237 25.73 -9.95 -6.00
N GLY A 238 25.78 -8.62 -6.15
CA GLY A 238 26.60 -7.93 -7.15
C GLY A 238 26.33 -8.41 -8.57
N SER A 239 27.38 -8.84 -9.27
CA SER A 239 27.33 -9.27 -10.68
C SER A 239 26.48 -10.51 -10.98
N GLN A 240 25.93 -11.18 -9.98
CA GLN A 240 24.98 -12.29 -10.17
C GLN A 240 23.58 -11.77 -10.53
N LEU A 241 23.29 -10.48 -10.27
CA LEU A 241 22.03 -9.83 -10.64
C LEU A 241 22.09 -9.31 -12.07
N THR A 242 21.09 -9.64 -12.87
CA THR A 242 20.81 -8.99 -14.17
C THR A 242 19.38 -8.44 -14.14
N CYS A 243 19.21 -7.20 -14.54
CA CYS A 243 17.90 -6.54 -14.64
C CYS A 243 17.48 -6.39 -16.10
N ILE A 244 16.25 -6.79 -16.43
CA ILE A 244 15.62 -6.48 -17.72
C ILE A 244 14.68 -5.31 -17.53
N PHE A 245 14.89 -4.24 -18.28
CA PHE A 245 14.02 -3.07 -18.34
C PHE A 245 13.35 -3.01 -19.71
N VAL A 246 12.05 -3.25 -19.76
CA VAL A 246 11.26 -3.19 -21.00
C VAL A 246 10.75 -1.78 -21.21
N ASP A 247 11.31 -1.08 -22.19
CA ASP A 247 10.78 0.19 -22.67
C ASP A 247 9.65 -0.06 -23.66
N HIS A 248 8.44 -0.09 -23.14
CA HIS A 248 7.21 -0.35 -23.91
C HIS A 248 6.64 0.90 -24.60
N GLY A 249 7.32 2.06 -24.50
CA GLY A 249 6.87 3.31 -25.11
C GLY A 249 5.69 3.99 -24.42
N LEU A 250 5.24 3.50 -23.27
CA LEU A 250 4.13 4.06 -22.49
C LEU A 250 4.62 4.74 -21.20
N LEU A 251 5.93 4.97 -21.10
CA LEU A 251 6.57 5.64 -19.98
C LEU A 251 6.35 7.16 -20.05
N ARG A 252 6.52 7.84 -18.91
CA ARG A 252 6.59 9.29 -18.82
C ARG A 252 7.79 9.84 -19.59
N LEU A 253 7.79 11.15 -19.80
CA LEU A 253 8.91 11.84 -20.43
C LEU A 253 10.22 11.54 -19.68
N ASN A 254 11.25 11.07 -20.42
CA ASN A 254 12.60 10.74 -19.94
C ASN A 254 12.69 9.67 -18.84
N GLU A 255 11.56 9.05 -18.44
CA GLU A 255 11.52 8.12 -17.30
C GLU A 255 12.44 6.90 -17.49
N GLY A 256 12.49 6.35 -18.70
CA GLY A 256 13.37 5.21 -19.00
C GLY A 256 14.85 5.55 -18.90
N ASP A 257 15.23 6.74 -19.39
CA ASP A 257 16.60 7.21 -19.37
C ASP A 257 17.07 7.50 -17.93
N ASP A 258 16.20 8.10 -17.11
CA ASP A 258 16.48 8.38 -15.70
C ASP A 258 16.67 7.09 -14.89
N VAL A 259 15.82 6.09 -15.10
CA VAL A 259 15.93 4.79 -14.41
C VAL A 259 17.22 4.09 -14.81
N GLU A 260 17.53 4.03 -16.12
CA GLU A 260 18.75 3.40 -16.61
C GLU A 260 19.98 4.09 -16.05
N ARG A 261 20.05 5.42 -16.12
CA ARG A 261 21.15 6.21 -15.60
C ARG A 261 21.41 5.94 -14.12
N VAL A 262 20.39 6.07 -13.27
CA VAL A 262 20.54 5.86 -11.82
C VAL A 262 21.00 4.43 -11.53
N MET A 263 20.35 3.42 -12.09
CA MET A 263 20.68 2.04 -11.77
C MET A 263 22.04 1.61 -12.31
N LYS A 264 22.40 2.05 -13.51
CA LYS A 264 23.65 1.66 -14.16
C LYS A 264 24.85 2.47 -13.64
N ASP A 265 24.72 3.80 -13.59
CA ASP A 265 25.85 4.68 -13.32
C ASP A 265 26.09 4.85 -11.81
N GLU A 266 25.02 4.91 -11.00
CA GLU A 266 25.15 5.14 -9.56
C GLU A 266 25.18 3.82 -8.76
N PHE A 267 24.41 2.81 -9.18
CA PHE A 267 24.30 1.52 -8.49
C PHE A 267 25.07 0.39 -9.16
N HIS A 268 25.63 0.58 -10.35
CA HIS A 268 26.40 -0.40 -11.12
C HIS A 268 25.64 -1.72 -11.37
N VAL A 269 24.33 -1.63 -11.55
CA VAL A 269 23.46 -2.77 -11.86
C VAL A 269 23.64 -3.15 -13.33
N ASP A 270 23.76 -4.44 -13.65
CA ASP A 270 23.69 -4.94 -15.03
C ASP A 270 22.26 -4.82 -15.58
N ILE A 271 21.98 -3.75 -16.33
CA ILE A 271 20.68 -3.48 -16.93
C ILE A 271 20.70 -3.76 -18.42
N ARG A 272 19.71 -4.53 -18.87
CA ARG A 272 19.39 -4.72 -20.28
C ARG A 272 18.10 -4.00 -20.62
N ARG A 273 18.21 -2.82 -21.22
CA ARG A 273 17.07 -2.06 -21.72
C ARG A 273 16.64 -2.59 -23.08
N ILE A 274 15.39 -2.98 -23.19
CA ILE A 274 14.78 -3.53 -24.40
C ILE A 274 13.82 -2.50 -24.96
N ASN A 275 14.16 -1.91 -26.10
CA ASN A 275 13.22 -1.04 -26.82
C ASN A 275 12.16 -1.89 -27.53
N ALA A 276 10.96 -1.90 -26.97
CA ALA A 276 9.82 -2.64 -27.48
C ALA A 276 8.66 -1.70 -27.88
N GLN A 277 8.90 -0.39 -28.01
CA GLN A 277 7.87 0.62 -28.21
C GLN A 277 6.96 0.33 -29.41
N ASP A 278 7.55 0.02 -30.58
CA ASP A 278 6.76 -0.26 -31.79
C ASP A 278 5.89 -1.50 -31.59
N ARG A 279 6.43 -2.54 -30.99
CA ARG A 279 5.74 -3.79 -30.71
C ARG A 279 4.50 -3.63 -29.84
N PHE A 280 4.58 -2.78 -28.80
CA PHE A 280 3.43 -2.47 -27.94
C PHE A 280 2.41 -1.58 -28.67
N LEU A 281 2.86 -0.56 -29.39
CA LEU A 281 1.97 0.35 -30.11
C LEU A 281 1.22 -0.37 -31.26
N ASP A 282 1.87 -1.27 -31.97
CA ASP A 282 1.23 -2.09 -33.01
C ASP A 282 0.11 -2.98 -32.43
N LYS A 283 0.34 -3.54 -31.23
CA LYS A 283 -0.67 -4.34 -30.52
C LYS A 283 -1.85 -3.51 -29.98
N LEU A 284 -1.62 -2.25 -29.68
CA LEU A 284 -2.62 -1.32 -29.15
C LEU A 284 -3.37 -0.57 -30.26
N ALA A 285 -2.98 -0.72 -31.55
CA ALA A 285 -3.65 -0.06 -32.66
C ALA A 285 -5.12 -0.44 -32.71
N GLY A 286 -6.01 0.57 -32.72
CA GLY A 286 -7.46 0.41 -32.73
C GLY A 286 -8.08 -0.04 -31.39
N VAL A 287 -7.29 -0.28 -30.35
CA VAL A 287 -7.79 -0.70 -29.04
C VAL A 287 -8.21 0.51 -28.21
N THR A 288 -9.50 0.56 -27.84
CA THR A 288 -10.09 1.68 -27.10
C THR A 288 -10.62 1.29 -25.72
N GLU A 289 -10.83 0.00 -25.47
CA GLU A 289 -11.42 -0.51 -24.25
C GLU A 289 -10.32 -0.65 -23.17
N PRO A 290 -10.49 -0.09 -21.96
CA PRO A 290 -9.43 -0.03 -20.94
C PRO A 290 -8.91 -1.38 -20.49
N GLU A 291 -9.77 -2.36 -20.26
CA GLU A 291 -9.36 -3.67 -19.79
C GLU A 291 -8.61 -4.45 -20.88
N SER A 292 -8.98 -4.26 -22.14
CA SER A 292 -8.24 -4.83 -23.28
C SER A 292 -6.84 -4.24 -23.40
N LYS A 293 -6.69 -2.91 -23.19
CA LYS A 293 -5.36 -2.28 -23.13
C LYS A 293 -4.50 -2.91 -22.04
N ARG A 294 -5.03 -3.07 -20.82
CA ARG A 294 -4.33 -3.66 -19.67
C ARG A 294 -3.85 -5.09 -19.97
N LYS A 295 -4.72 -5.93 -20.53
CA LYS A 295 -4.39 -7.32 -20.88
C LYS A 295 -3.31 -7.41 -21.95
N ILE A 296 -3.46 -6.66 -23.05
CA ILE A 296 -2.48 -6.64 -24.14
C ILE A 296 -1.10 -6.21 -23.63
N ILE A 297 -1.05 -5.14 -22.83
CA ILE A 297 0.22 -4.62 -22.28
C ILE A 297 0.84 -5.64 -21.34
N GLY A 298 0.06 -6.23 -20.44
CA GLY A 298 0.55 -7.24 -19.51
C GLY A 298 1.10 -8.49 -20.21
N GLU A 299 0.33 -9.07 -21.14
CA GLU A 299 0.76 -10.24 -21.91
C GLU A 299 2.02 -9.96 -22.74
N GLU A 300 2.07 -8.81 -23.39
CA GLU A 300 3.19 -8.46 -24.26
C GLU A 300 4.47 -8.20 -23.45
N PHE A 301 4.33 -7.59 -22.26
CA PHE A 301 5.43 -7.40 -21.34
C PHE A 301 6.08 -8.74 -20.97
N ILE A 302 5.30 -9.75 -20.63
CA ILE A 302 5.81 -11.09 -20.28
C ILE A 302 6.51 -11.70 -21.47
N ARG A 303 5.93 -11.63 -22.67
CA ARG A 303 6.53 -12.21 -23.89
C ARG A 303 7.89 -11.58 -24.21
N VAL A 304 8.00 -10.26 -24.06
CA VAL A 304 9.29 -9.55 -24.25
C VAL A 304 10.28 -9.98 -23.18
N PHE A 305 9.85 -10.01 -21.92
CA PHE A 305 10.70 -10.42 -20.81
C PHE A 305 11.21 -11.86 -20.98
N GLU A 306 10.36 -12.82 -21.31
CA GLU A 306 10.73 -14.21 -21.54
C GLU A 306 11.73 -14.37 -22.70
N ALA A 307 11.49 -13.66 -23.81
CA ALA A 307 12.38 -13.69 -24.96
C ALA A 307 13.80 -13.20 -24.62
N GLU A 308 13.89 -12.15 -23.77
CA GLU A 308 15.18 -11.64 -23.32
C GLU A 308 15.83 -12.51 -22.24
N ALA A 309 15.04 -13.05 -21.31
CA ALA A 309 15.52 -13.98 -20.28
C ALA A 309 16.20 -15.21 -20.91
N LYS A 310 15.64 -15.77 -21.99
CA LYS A 310 16.22 -16.90 -22.74
C LYS A 310 17.59 -16.57 -23.34
N LYS A 311 17.82 -15.31 -23.75
CA LYS A 311 19.12 -14.88 -24.31
C LYS A 311 20.21 -14.74 -23.24
N ILE A 312 19.81 -14.54 -21.97
CA ILE A 312 20.75 -14.42 -20.84
C ILE A 312 21.37 -15.79 -20.49
N GLY A 313 20.71 -16.88 -20.87
CA GLY A 313 21.12 -18.25 -20.54
C GLY A 313 20.53 -18.68 -19.17
N LYS A 314 21.17 -19.67 -18.52
CA LYS A 314 20.64 -20.26 -17.31
C LYS A 314 20.60 -19.21 -16.16
N VAL A 315 19.39 -18.90 -15.70
CA VAL A 315 19.11 -18.08 -14.51
C VAL A 315 18.33 -18.96 -13.53
N HIS A 316 18.64 -18.86 -12.25
CA HIS A 316 18.08 -19.75 -11.23
C HIS A 316 16.91 -19.13 -10.49
N PHE A 317 16.98 -17.82 -10.25
CA PHE A 317 15.99 -17.10 -9.47
C PHE A 317 15.37 -15.95 -10.26
N LEU A 318 14.04 -15.80 -10.14
CA LEU A 318 13.34 -14.59 -10.54
C LEU A 318 13.13 -13.72 -9.30
N ALA A 319 13.58 -12.47 -9.33
CA ALA A 319 13.30 -11.52 -8.28
C ALA A 319 12.09 -10.65 -8.63
N GLN A 320 11.27 -10.36 -7.63
CA GLN A 320 10.09 -9.50 -7.74
C GLN A 320 10.06 -8.45 -6.62
N GLY A 321 9.52 -7.28 -6.93
CA GLY A 321 9.33 -6.18 -5.99
C GLY A 321 8.02 -6.28 -5.22
N THR A 322 7.51 -7.47 -4.93
CA THR A 322 6.30 -7.71 -4.13
C THR A 322 6.45 -7.10 -2.75
N ILE A 323 5.45 -6.36 -2.28
CA ILE A 323 5.41 -5.73 -0.96
C ILE A 323 4.36 -6.37 -0.06
N TYR A 324 4.38 -6.05 1.24
CA TYR A 324 3.54 -6.71 2.23
C TYR A 324 2.03 -6.62 1.96
N PRO A 325 1.46 -5.48 1.55
CA PRO A 325 0.06 -5.41 1.15
C PRO A 325 -0.32 -6.39 0.04
N ASP A 326 0.53 -6.58 -0.97
CA ASP A 326 0.28 -7.52 -2.07
C ASP A 326 0.17 -8.97 -1.55
N VAL A 327 1.01 -9.32 -0.56
CA VAL A 327 1.00 -10.66 0.08
C VAL A 327 -0.30 -10.89 0.85
N VAL A 328 -0.77 -9.89 1.59
CA VAL A 328 -2.03 -9.99 2.37
C VAL A 328 -3.23 -10.04 1.43
N GLU A 329 -3.28 -9.19 0.41
CA GLU A 329 -4.38 -9.13 -0.57
C GLU A 329 -4.48 -10.41 -1.43
N SER A 330 -3.37 -11.10 -1.68
CA SER A 330 -3.36 -12.37 -2.41
C SER A 330 -3.87 -13.57 -1.58
N GLY A 331 -4.31 -13.36 -0.34
CA GLY A 331 -4.82 -14.41 0.54
C GLY A 331 -3.75 -15.25 1.24
N LEU A 332 -2.47 -14.96 1.00
CA LEU A 332 -1.36 -15.65 1.67
C LEU A 332 -1.15 -15.18 3.13
N GLY A 333 -1.84 -14.12 3.54
CA GLY A 333 -1.71 -13.51 4.87
C GLY A 333 -3.00 -13.40 5.69
N GLY A 334 -4.20 -13.44 5.08
CA GLY A 334 -5.47 -13.20 5.78
C GLY A 334 -6.71 -13.61 4.97
N GLU A 335 -7.90 -13.40 5.52
CA GLU A 335 -9.20 -13.76 4.89
C GLU A 335 -9.86 -12.62 4.09
N SER A 336 -9.16 -11.51 3.87
CA SER A 336 -9.73 -10.45 3.03
C SER A 336 -10.02 -10.99 1.64
N THR A 337 -11.28 -10.84 1.23
CA THR A 337 -11.74 -11.22 -0.11
C THR A 337 -10.84 -10.58 -1.15
N VAL A 338 -10.27 -11.38 -2.05
CA VAL A 338 -9.44 -10.94 -3.17
C VAL A 338 -10.20 -9.89 -3.99
N ILE A 339 -9.97 -8.63 -3.71
CA ILE A 339 -10.62 -7.51 -4.44
C ILE A 339 -9.75 -7.02 -5.60
N LYS A 340 -8.47 -7.43 -5.68
CA LYS A 340 -7.57 -6.96 -6.74
C LYS A 340 -6.64 -8.04 -7.28
N SER A 341 -6.97 -8.52 -8.47
CA SER A 341 -6.06 -9.27 -9.36
C SER A 341 -5.10 -8.34 -10.16
N HIS A 342 -4.92 -7.07 -9.75
CA HIS A 342 -4.37 -6.04 -10.63
C HIS A 342 -2.87 -5.78 -10.54
N HIS A 343 -2.16 -6.33 -9.55
CA HIS A 343 -0.71 -6.12 -9.42
C HIS A 343 0.14 -7.20 -10.10
N ASN A 344 -0.45 -8.35 -10.46
CA ASN A 344 0.18 -9.37 -11.31
C ASN A 344 -0.58 -9.50 -12.65
N VAL A 345 -0.72 -8.40 -13.38
CA VAL A 345 -1.48 -8.31 -14.66
C VAL A 345 -0.82 -9.08 -15.80
N GLY A 346 0.07 -9.98 -15.52
CA GLY A 346 0.72 -10.73 -16.55
C GLY A 346 1.04 -12.18 -16.20
N GLY A 347 0.81 -12.62 -14.96
CA GLY A 347 1.25 -13.95 -14.54
C GLY A 347 2.78 -14.08 -14.42
N LEU A 348 3.23 -15.26 -14.06
CA LEU A 348 4.65 -15.62 -14.10
C LEU A 348 5.05 -16.05 -15.51
N PRO A 349 6.31 -15.85 -15.92
CA PRO A 349 6.82 -16.40 -17.17
C PRO A 349 6.65 -17.93 -17.19
N GLU A 350 5.80 -18.44 -18.09
CA GLU A 350 5.50 -19.89 -18.19
C GLU A 350 6.62 -20.68 -18.85
N HIS A 351 7.51 -20.01 -19.59
CA HIS A 351 8.51 -20.64 -20.45
C HIS A 351 9.96 -20.41 -20.01
N VAL A 352 10.16 -19.96 -18.76
CA VAL A 352 11.48 -19.84 -18.14
C VAL A 352 11.49 -20.65 -16.85
N ASP A 353 12.32 -21.68 -16.78
CA ASP A 353 12.44 -22.53 -15.59
C ASP A 353 13.27 -21.82 -14.52
N PHE A 354 12.60 -21.17 -13.58
CA PHE A 354 13.20 -20.66 -12.35
C PHE A 354 13.08 -21.70 -11.23
N GLU A 355 14.11 -21.84 -10.42
CA GLU A 355 14.07 -22.72 -9.25
C GLU A 355 13.15 -22.16 -8.18
N GLU A 356 13.17 -20.82 -7.98
CA GLU A 356 12.37 -20.15 -6.98
C GLU A 356 12.25 -18.63 -7.27
N ILE A 357 11.26 -17.99 -6.64
CA ILE A 357 11.08 -16.53 -6.66
C ILE A 357 11.71 -15.92 -5.41
N ILE A 358 12.44 -14.82 -5.60
CA ILE A 358 13.03 -14.00 -4.53
C ILE A 358 12.22 -12.71 -4.39
N GLU A 359 11.64 -12.48 -3.24
CA GLU A 359 10.82 -11.30 -2.94
C GLU A 359 11.41 -10.53 -1.74
N PRO A 360 12.47 -9.76 -1.94
CA PRO A 360 13.20 -9.14 -0.84
C PRO A 360 12.39 -8.09 -0.06
N LEU A 361 11.30 -7.58 -0.65
CA LEU A 361 10.47 -6.53 -0.05
C LEU A 361 9.13 -7.05 0.51
N ARG A 362 8.86 -8.35 0.43
CA ARG A 362 7.56 -8.94 0.79
C ARG A 362 7.10 -8.69 2.24
N ARG A 363 8.00 -8.30 3.12
CA ARG A 363 7.72 -7.98 4.52
C ARG A 363 7.49 -6.49 4.77
N LEU A 364 7.61 -5.63 3.76
CA LEU A 364 7.62 -4.18 3.90
C LEU A 364 6.34 -3.53 3.37
N PHE A 365 5.87 -2.51 4.09
CA PHE A 365 4.89 -1.57 3.58
C PHE A 365 5.54 -0.59 2.59
N LYS A 366 4.72 0.10 1.81
CA LYS A 366 5.19 1.03 0.76
C LYS A 366 6.06 2.16 1.28
N ASP A 367 5.72 2.69 2.44
CA ASP A 367 6.50 3.74 3.13
C ASP A 367 7.83 3.20 3.67
N GLU A 368 7.85 1.96 4.19
CA GLU A 368 9.08 1.27 4.59
C GLU A 368 9.99 0.99 3.38
N VAL A 369 9.42 0.61 2.23
CA VAL A 369 10.19 0.44 0.97
C VAL A 369 10.84 1.74 0.55
N ARG A 370 10.14 2.88 0.65
CA ARG A 370 10.71 4.20 0.35
C ARG A 370 11.86 4.55 1.29
N GLN A 371 11.67 4.35 2.60
CA GLN A 371 12.73 4.56 3.59
C GLN A 371 13.93 3.64 3.33
N LEU A 372 13.69 2.36 3.02
CA LEU A 372 14.71 1.42 2.61
C LEU A 372 15.49 1.91 1.38
N GLY A 373 14.79 2.47 0.40
CA GLY A 373 15.41 3.06 -0.79
C GLY A 373 16.37 4.20 -0.44
N LEU A 374 15.99 5.09 0.49
CA LEU A 374 16.87 6.16 0.98
C LEU A 374 18.08 5.61 1.74
N GLU A 375 17.89 4.62 2.61
CA GLU A 375 18.98 3.93 3.34
C GLU A 375 19.96 3.22 2.39
N LEU A 376 19.46 2.71 1.27
CA LEU A 376 20.31 2.12 0.22
C LEU A 376 21.05 3.17 -0.60
N GLY A 377 20.67 4.44 -0.52
CA GLY A 377 21.27 5.58 -1.22
C GLY A 377 20.59 5.93 -2.55
N LEU A 378 19.38 5.44 -2.80
CA LEU A 378 18.62 5.84 -3.99
C LEU A 378 18.24 7.33 -3.90
N PRO A 379 18.30 8.09 -5.02
CA PRO A 379 17.94 9.49 -5.02
C PRO A 379 16.46 9.71 -4.67
N GLU A 380 16.17 10.78 -3.95
CA GLU A 380 14.81 11.14 -3.55
C GLU A 380 13.84 11.23 -4.73
N SER A 381 14.30 11.72 -5.87
CA SER A 381 13.50 11.81 -7.10
C SER A 381 12.98 10.45 -7.61
N LEU A 382 13.70 9.37 -7.34
CA LEU A 382 13.27 8.00 -7.66
C LEU A 382 12.39 7.42 -6.57
N VAL A 383 12.76 7.61 -5.29
CA VAL A 383 12.06 7.06 -4.13
C VAL A 383 10.67 7.69 -3.94
N TRP A 384 10.56 8.99 -4.12
CA TRP A 384 9.31 9.75 -3.94
C TRP A 384 8.53 9.96 -5.24
N ARG A 385 8.91 9.23 -6.28
CA ARG A 385 8.17 9.26 -7.55
C ARG A 385 6.69 8.95 -7.33
N GLN A 386 5.85 9.70 -8.06
CA GLN A 386 4.42 9.47 -8.08
C GLN A 386 4.08 8.04 -8.54
N PRO A 387 3.07 7.38 -7.94
CA PRO A 387 2.60 6.09 -8.40
C PRO A 387 2.37 6.10 -9.92
N PHE A 388 2.76 5.01 -10.56
CA PHE A 388 2.58 4.87 -12.00
C PHE A 388 2.02 3.48 -12.28
N PRO A 389 0.89 3.38 -12.99
CA PRO A 389 0.24 2.11 -13.23
C PRO A 389 1.06 1.24 -14.18
N GLY A 390 0.95 -0.08 -14.05
CA GLY A 390 1.64 -1.02 -14.94
C GLY A 390 1.42 -0.77 -16.44
N PRO A 391 0.18 -0.44 -16.91
CA PRO A 391 -0.08 -0.07 -18.30
C PRO A 391 0.49 1.30 -18.71
N GLY A 392 1.13 2.04 -17.83
CA GLY A 392 1.73 3.33 -18.11
C GLY A 392 0.73 4.39 -18.54
N LEU A 393 1.14 5.25 -19.47
CA LEU A 393 0.29 6.33 -20.01
C LEU A 393 -0.88 5.82 -20.85
N ALA A 394 -0.93 4.54 -21.22
CA ALA A 394 -2.02 4.01 -22.04
C ALA A 394 -3.40 4.17 -21.39
N ILE A 395 -3.50 4.07 -20.06
CA ILE A 395 -4.75 4.26 -19.32
C ILE A 395 -5.01 5.70 -18.87
N ARG A 396 -4.18 6.63 -19.36
CA ARG A 396 -4.36 8.08 -19.23
C ARG A 396 -4.64 8.74 -20.59
N ILE A 397 -4.83 7.93 -21.64
CA ILE A 397 -5.30 8.34 -22.96
C ILE A 397 -6.65 7.70 -23.19
N ILE A 398 -7.72 8.49 -23.19
CA ILE A 398 -9.06 7.99 -23.47
C ILE A 398 -9.16 7.55 -24.94
N GLY A 399 -9.58 6.30 -25.15
CA GLY A 399 -9.67 5.70 -26.48
C GLY A 399 -8.32 5.19 -26.99
N GLU A 400 -8.13 5.19 -28.33
CA GLU A 400 -6.94 4.62 -28.97
C GLU A 400 -5.64 5.33 -28.57
N VAL A 401 -4.60 4.54 -28.30
CA VAL A 401 -3.24 5.01 -27.97
C VAL A 401 -2.43 5.16 -29.27
N THR A 402 -1.89 6.35 -29.52
CA THR A 402 -1.01 6.62 -30.65
C THR A 402 0.25 7.37 -30.20
N ARG A 403 1.32 7.35 -31.00
CA ARG A 403 2.55 8.09 -30.70
C ARG A 403 2.29 9.57 -30.46
N SER A 404 1.53 10.23 -31.36
CA SER A 404 1.24 11.65 -31.24
C SER A 404 0.47 11.97 -29.95
N LYS A 405 -0.49 11.14 -29.55
CA LYS A 405 -1.22 11.32 -28.28
C LYS A 405 -0.32 11.09 -27.07
N LEU A 406 0.59 10.12 -27.13
CA LEU A 406 1.58 9.89 -26.07
C LEU A 406 2.52 11.09 -25.92
N ASP A 407 2.99 11.67 -27.01
CA ASP A 407 3.91 12.81 -26.98
C ASP A 407 3.22 14.06 -26.41
N ILE A 408 1.96 14.30 -26.75
CA ILE A 408 1.13 15.35 -26.13
C ILE A 408 1.01 15.11 -24.62
N LEU A 409 0.62 13.89 -24.22
CA LEU A 409 0.38 13.58 -22.82
C LEU A 409 1.67 13.62 -21.98
N ARG A 410 2.79 13.14 -22.53
CA ARG A 410 4.10 13.20 -21.85
C ARG A 410 4.51 14.62 -21.51
N GLN A 411 4.36 15.55 -22.45
CA GLN A 411 4.69 16.96 -22.26
C GLN A 411 3.76 17.60 -21.23
N ALA A 412 2.44 17.40 -21.37
CA ALA A 412 1.47 17.94 -20.44
C ALA A 412 1.66 17.40 -19.00
N ASP A 413 1.90 16.09 -18.83
CA ASP A 413 2.19 15.47 -17.54
C ASP A 413 3.50 15.99 -16.93
N ALA A 414 4.54 16.19 -17.75
CA ALA A 414 5.81 16.74 -17.30
C ALA A 414 5.67 18.15 -16.76
N ILE A 415 4.96 19.04 -17.47
CA ILE A 415 4.68 20.42 -17.04
C ILE A 415 3.90 20.41 -15.71
N PHE A 416 2.85 19.59 -15.60
CA PHE A 416 2.07 19.54 -14.36
C PHE A 416 2.90 19.06 -13.18
N ARG A 417 3.73 18.02 -13.36
CA ARG A 417 4.61 17.51 -12.30
C ARG A 417 5.69 18.51 -11.90
N GLU A 418 6.27 19.21 -12.86
CA GLU A 418 7.27 20.27 -12.61
C GLU A 418 6.66 21.40 -11.77
N GLU A 419 5.50 21.92 -12.15
CA GLU A 419 4.84 23.02 -11.44
C GLU A 419 4.38 22.61 -10.03
N MET A 420 3.91 21.38 -9.85
CA MET A 420 3.61 20.82 -8.52
C MET A 420 4.85 20.79 -7.62
N ALA A 421 6.00 20.38 -8.16
CA ALA A 421 7.26 20.35 -7.43
C ALA A 421 7.78 21.78 -7.09
N LEU A 422 7.72 22.70 -8.05
CA LEU A 422 8.10 24.11 -7.83
C LEU A 422 7.22 24.80 -6.78
N ALA A 423 5.95 24.41 -6.68
CA ALA A 423 5.03 24.90 -5.66
C ALA A 423 5.18 24.19 -4.30
N GLY A 424 6.04 23.18 -4.16
CA GLY A 424 6.21 22.38 -2.95
C GLY A 424 5.00 21.49 -2.60
N LEU A 425 4.18 21.17 -3.61
CA LEU A 425 2.94 20.38 -3.45
C LEU A 425 3.08 18.93 -3.92
N ASP A 426 4.23 18.54 -4.43
CA ASP A 426 4.53 17.21 -4.96
C ASP A 426 4.42 16.09 -3.91
N ARG A 427 4.54 16.41 -2.61
CA ARG A 427 4.39 15.46 -1.49
C ARG A 427 3.07 15.61 -0.73
N THR A 428 2.28 16.65 -1.01
CA THR A 428 0.99 16.88 -0.35
C THR A 428 -0.15 16.14 -1.01
N ALA A 429 -0.08 15.93 -2.33
CA ALA A 429 -1.00 15.10 -3.08
C ALA A 429 -0.45 13.66 -3.20
N ASN A 430 -1.29 12.65 -2.90
CA ASN A 430 -0.87 11.26 -2.98
C ASN A 430 -0.67 10.78 -4.41
N GLN A 431 -1.47 11.30 -5.34
CA GLN A 431 -1.30 11.06 -6.76
C GLN A 431 -1.82 12.25 -7.58
N TYR A 432 -1.05 12.65 -8.59
CA TYR A 432 -1.43 13.68 -9.54
C TYR A 432 -0.80 13.39 -10.91
N PHE A 433 -1.55 13.71 -11.97
CA PHE A 433 -1.17 13.45 -13.35
C PHE A 433 -2.03 14.21 -14.34
N ALA A 434 -1.60 14.26 -15.59
CA ALA A 434 -2.40 14.66 -16.73
C ALA A 434 -3.02 13.44 -17.42
N ALA A 435 -4.23 13.59 -17.97
CA ALA A 435 -4.88 12.63 -18.83
C ALA A 435 -5.29 13.30 -20.14
N LEU A 436 -5.09 12.61 -21.28
CA LEU A 436 -5.51 13.11 -22.57
C LEU A 436 -6.93 12.60 -22.85
N THR A 437 -7.87 13.53 -22.87
CA THR A 437 -9.24 13.22 -23.27
C THR A 437 -9.29 13.02 -24.80
N ASN A 438 -10.25 12.28 -25.28
CA ASN A 438 -10.49 12.21 -26.73
C ASN A 438 -11.36 13.39 -27.23
N MET A 439 -11.67 14.32 -26.34
CA MET A 439 -12.46 15.51 -26.63
C MET A 439 -11.61 16.55 -27.37
N ARG A 440 -12.14 17.04 -28.47
CA ARG A 440 -11.59 18.20 -29.19
C ARG A 440 -12.51 19.39 -29.07
N SER A 441 -11.94 20.56 -29.02
CA SER A 441 -12.72 21.81 -28.95
C SER A 441 -12.14 22.87 -29.87
N VAL A 442 -13.00 23.82 -30.24
CA VAL A 442 -12.58 25.01 -30.99
C VAL A 442 -11.81 25.93 -30.03
N GLY A 443 -10.65 26.40 -30.46
CA GLY A 443 -9.85 27.42 -29.83
C GLY A 443 -9.51 28.55 -30.78
N VAL A 444 -8.96 29.63 -30.25
CA VAL A 444 -8.35 30.72 -31.01
C VAL A 444 -6.95 30.90 -30.49
N MET A 445 -5.95 30.63 -31.30
CA MET A 445 -4.53 30.75 -30.94
C MET A 445 -3.86 31.67 -31.97
N GLY A 446 -3.41 32.83 -31.49
CA GLY A 446 -3.14 33.95 -32.39
C GLY A 446 -4.41 34.37 -33.11
N ASP A 447 -4.32 34.63 -34.40
CA ASP A 447 -5.50 35.03 -35.25
C ASP A 447 -6.13 33.85 -35.98
N GLU A 448 -5.76 32.61 -35.63
CA GLU A 448 -6.24 31.38 -36.28
C GLU A 448 -7.18 30.56 -35.37
N ARG A 449 -8.18 29.95 -36.01
CA ARG A 449 -9.02 28.94 -35.34
C ARG A 449 -8.31 27.63 -35.29
N THR A 450 -8.30 27.02 -34.09
CA THR A 450 -7.78 25.66 -33.85
C THR A 450 -8.91 24.70 -33.50
N TYR A 451 -8.68 23.39 -33.72
CA TYR A 451 -9.58 22.32 -33.29
C TYR A 451 -8.73 21.20 -32.70
N ASP A 452 -8.40 21.36 -31.42
CA ASP A 452 -7.39 20.60 -30.73
C ASP A 452 -7.92 19.90 -29.48
N TYR A 453 -7.06 19.09 -28.84
CA TYR A 453 -7.41 18.28 -27.68
C TYR A 453 -7.61 19.12 -26.41
N ALA A 454 -8.44 18.55 -25.52
CA ALA A 454 -8.49 18.95 -24.13
C ALA A 454 -7.68 17.97 -23.26
N VAL A 455 -6.84 18.51 -22.39
CA VAL A 455 -6.10 17.78 -21.34
C VAL A 455 -6.83 17.95 -20.02
N ALA A 456 -7.03 16.85 -19.30
CA ALA A 456 -7.56 16.87 -17.94
C ALA A 456 -6.42 16.71 -16.93
N LEU A 457 -6.41 17.52 -15.89
CA LEU A 457 -5.53 17.41 -14.74
C LEU A 457 -6.29 16.72 -13.61
N ARG A 458 -5.68 15.74 -12.98
CA ARG A 458 -6.21 15.06 -11.82
C ARG A 458 -5.21 15.12 -10.69
N SER A 459 -5.67 15.47 -9.49
CA SER A 459 -4.88 15.40 -8.26
C SER A 459 -5.79 14.94 -7.13
N VAL A 460 -5.32 13.94 -6.36
CA VAL A 460 -6.09 13.32 -5.28
C VAL A 460 -5.29 13.18 -4.01
N GLN A 461 -6.02 13.28 -2.90
CA GLN A 461 -5.57 12.95 -1.56
C GLN A 461 -6.28 11.68 -1.10
N THR A 462 -5.52 10.74 -0.58
CA THR A 462 -6.02 9.44 -0.12
C THR A 462 -5.10 8.88 0.96
N GLN A 463 -5.62 7.94 1.75
CA GLN A 463 -4.81 7.23 2.74
C GLN A 463 -4.55 5.78 2.31
N ASP A 464 -5.51 5.18 1.63
CA ASP A 464 -5.56 3.74 1.35
C ASP A 464 -5.90 3.41 -0.12
N PHE A 465 -6.09 4.42 -0.96
CA PHE A 465 -6.59 4.31 -2.34
C PHE A 465 -7.97 3.64 -2.49
N MET A 466 -8.62 3.23 -1.39
CA MET A 466 -10.01 2.77 -1.39
C MET A 466 -10.96 3.95 -1.59
N THR A 467 -10.72 5.01 -0.85
CA THR A 467 -11.38 6.30 -0.99
C THR A 467 -10.38 7.39 -1.32
N ALA A 468 -10.77 8.39 -2.09
CA ALA A 468 -9.93 9.53 -2.41
C ALA A 468 -10.79 10.80 -2.59
N THR A 469 -10.27 11.91 -2.11
CA THR A 469 -10.82 13.23 -2.39
C THR A 469 -9.93 13.96 -3.39
N TRP A 470 -10.51 14.78 -4.25
CA TRP A 470 -9.72 15.63 -5.13
C TRP A 470 -8.93 16.67 -4.32
N SER A 471 -7.71 16.98 -4.74
CA SER A 471 -6.86 17.98 -4.09
C SER A 471 -7.31 19.38 -4.46
N ARG A 472 -7.45 20.25 -3.48
CA ARG A 472 -7.76 21.67 -3.69
C ARG A 472 -6.46 22.42 -3.99
N LEU A 473 -6.00 22.33 -5.23
CA LEU A 473 -4.81 23.05 -5.67
C LEU A 473 -5.08 24.56 -5.75
N PRO A 474 -4.08 25.42 -5.48
CA PRO A 474 -4.19 26.86 -5.65
C PRO A 474 -4.58 27.24 -7.10
N TRP A 475 -5.46 28.20 -7.25
CA TRP A 475 -5.90 28.68 -8.57
C TRP A 475 -4.74 29.22 -9.41
N GLU A 476 -3.79 29.89 -8.76
CA GLU A 476 -2.59 30.43 -9.40
C GLU A 476 -1.72 29.33 -10.01
N LEU A 477 -1.64 28.17 -9.32
CA LEU A 477 -0.95 27.01 -9.85
C LEU A 477 -1.68 26.43 -11.08
N LEU A 478 -3.01 26.26 -10.99
CA LEU A 478 -3.81 25.75 -12.10
C LEU A 478 -3.76 26.68 -13.31
N ASP A 479 -3.79 28.00 -13.09
CA ASP A 479 -3.66 29.02 -14.15
C ASP A 479 -2.29 28.91 -14.83
N LYS A 480 -1.21 28.82 -14.03
CA LYS A 480 0.15 28.66 -14.54
C LYS A 480 0.31 27.37 -15.36
N VAL A 481 -0.14 26.24 -14.82
CA VAL A 481 -0.09 24.92 -15.49
C VAL A 481 -0.87 24.98 -16.80
N SER A 482 -2.09 25.55 -16.78
CA SER A 482 -2.92 25.67 -17.95
C SER A 482 -2.26 26.55 -19.04
N GLY A 483 -1.71 27.70 -18.64
CA GLY A 483 -1.00 28.60 -19.55
C GLY A 483 0.20 27.94 -20.20
N ARG A 484 0.99 27.21 -19.42
CA ARG A 484 2.16 26.47 -19.92
C ARG A 484 1.74 25.33 -20.86
N ILE A 485 0.77 24.51 -20.47
CA ILE A 485 0.34 23.38 -21.32
C ILE A 485 -0.19 23.88 -22.67
N VAL A 486 -1.04 24.90 -22.67
CA VAL A 486 -1.58 25.46 -23.93
C VAL A 486 -0.48 26.16 -24.76
N GLY A 487 0.50 26.81 -24.12
CA GLY A 487 1.58 27.53 -24.80
C GLY A 487 2.72 26.63 -25.28
N GLU A 488 3.04 25.55 -24.56
CA GLU A 488 4.22 24.71 -24.82
C GLU A 488 3.89 23.37 -25.49
N VAL A 489 2.65 22.84 -25.34
CA VAL A 489 2.28 21.54 -25.88
C VAL A 489 1.45 21.67 -27.16
N PRO A 490 1.99 21.26 -28.31
CA PRO A 490 1.24 21.33 -29.57
C PRO A 490 -0.07 20.52 -29.52
N HIS A 491 -1.07 21.00 -30.25
CA HIS A 491 -2.38 20.32 -30.37
C HIS A 491 -3.21 20.25 -29.07
N VAL A 492 -2.95 21.16 -28.12
CA VAL A 492 -3.78 21.33 -26.91
C VAL A 492 -4.26 22.77 -26.83
N ASN A 493 -5.56 22.96 -26.76
CA ASN A 493 -6.16 24.29 -26.62
C ASN A 493 -7.06 24.45 -25.40
N ARG A 494 -7.14 23.41 -24.54
CA ARG A 494 -7.99 23.44 -23.34
C ARG A 494 -7.42 22.54 -22.23
N VAL A 495 -7.49 23.06 -21.02
CA VAL A 495 -7.13 22.31 -19.80
C VAL A 495 -8.37 22.25 -18.89
N LEU A 496 -8.62 21.10 -18.31
CA LEU A 496 -9.71 20.80 -17.36
C LEU A 496 -9.10 20.36 -16.03
N TYR A 497 -9.80 20.59 -14.93
CA TYR A 497 -9.44 20.03 -13.64
C TYR A 497 -10.54 19.09 -13.12
N ASP A 498 -10.21 17.83 -12.82
CA ASP A 498 -11.18 16.85 -12.34
C ASP A 498 -11.37 16.97 -10.83
N VAL A 499 -12.56 17.40 -10.42
CA VAL A 499 -12.98 17.65 -9.03
C VAL A 499 -13.81 16.49 -8.46
N THR A 500 -13.74 15.29 -9.05
CA THR A 500 -14.56 14.15 -8.63
C THR A 500 -13.82 13.29 -7.61
N SER A 501 -14.50 12.98 -6.52
CA SER A 501 -13.96 12.08 -5.48
C SER A 501 -14.14 10.60 -5.85
N LYS A 502 -13.37 9.71 -5.21
CA LYS A 502 -13.56 8.25 -5.26
C LYS A 502 -14.18 7.77 -3.94
N PRO A 503 -15.34 7.10 -3.95
CA PRO A 503 -16.27 6.97 -5.06
C PRO A 503 -16.93 8.32 -5.44
N PRO A 504 -17.65 8.47 -6.58
CA PRO A 504 -17.94 7.44 -7.58
C PRO A 504 -16.88 7.24 -8.65
N ALA A 505 -15.97 8.22 -8.85
CA ALA A 505 -14.88 8.05 -9.81
C ALA A 505 -13.79 7.09 -9.29
N THR A 506 -12.88 6.68 -10.19
CA THR A 506 -11.63 6.00 -9.86
C THR A 506 -10.50 7.03 -9.72
N VAL A 507 -9.31 6.61 -9.27
CA VAL A 507 -8.13 7.50 -9.26
C VAL A 507 -7.61 7.70 -10.67
N GLU A 508 -7.31 6.61 -11.38
CA GLU A 508 -6.96 6.66 -12.81
C GLU A 508 -8.23 6.87 -13.66
N TRP A 509 -8.08 7.31 -14.90
CA TRP A 509 -9.21 7.61 -15.80
C TRP A 509 -9.69 6.40 -16.59
N GLU A 510 -8.80 5.42 -16.86
CA GLU A 510 -9.14 4.13 -17.48
C GLU A 510 -8.59 2.94 -16.67
#